data_bb84c2973797a6aee279e29f23d900bd
#
_entry.id   bb84c2973797a6aee279e29f23d900bd
#
_cell.length_a   1.000
_cell.length_b   1.000
_cell.length_c   1.000
_cell.angle_alpha   90.00
_cell.angle_beta   90.00
_cell.angle_gamma   90.00
#
_symmetry.space_group_name_H-M   'P 1'
#
loop_
_entity.id
_entity.type
_entity.pdbx_description
1 polymer ?
#
loop_
_entity_poly.entity_id
_entity_poly.type
_entity_poly.pdbx_seq_one_letter_code
_entity_poly.pdbx_strand_id
1 'polypeptide(L)'
;MTLEQLRAAIDGVDDRILELLRERADLVEQVGRVKDKSGDSYYAPEREENLLRRLVGTNQSRLPEAGLRAIYREILSSMRALEQTIKVAYLGPRATFSHQAAARHFGSAVELCPERTIGEVFEAVERGRAHYGVVPIENSQEGSVNATLDRFMDSEARICAQVFLPVELNLLGRGPLSEVRRVYSHPQPFGQCRRWLAEHLPAVECVEVSSTARAAELAAAEERTAALASGLAGDEFGLPVLASSIQDSSSNVTRFFVIGRKSSPPSGRDKTSVMFAVKDQPGALAKALAPFEKAGISLTRIESR
;
A
#
# COMPACT_ATOMS: atom_id res chain seq x y z
N MET A 1 -22.06 -16.90 -34.03
CA MET A 1 -20.60 -16.75 -34.13
C MET A 1 -19.94 -17.99 -33.57
N THR A 2 -18.92 -18.50 -34.24
CA THR A 2 -18.09 -19.62 -33.72
C THR A 2 -17.10 -19.09 -32.66
N LEU A 3 -16.51 -19.98 -31.88
CA LEU A 3 -15.48 -19.61 -30.90
C LEU A 3 -14.27 -18.93 -31.57
N GLU A 4 -13.87 -19.37 -32.75
CA GLU A 4 -12.79 -18.77 -33.54
C GLU A 4 -13.13 -17.36 -34.01
N GLN A 5 -14.36 -17.12 -34.46
CA GLN A 5 -14.81 -15.79 -34.85
C GLN A 5 -14.85 -14.82 -33.64
N LEU A 6 -15.23 -15.33 -32.45
CA LEU A 6 -15.20 -14.53 -31.23
C LEU A 6 -13.77 -14.19 -30.81
N ARG A 7 -12.84 -15.13 -30.89
CA ARG A 7 -11.42 -14.89 -30.60
C ARG A 7 -10.81 -13.86 -31.55
N ALA A 8 -11.02 -14.04 -32.86
CA ALA A 8 -10.54 -13.04 -33.83
C ALA A 8 -11.14 -11.64 -33.62
N ALA A 9 -12.40 -11.55 -33.16
CA ALA A 9 -12.99 -10.27 -32.81
C ALA A 9 -12.33 -9.65 -31.54
N ILE A 10 -11.95 -10.48 -30.55
CA ILE A 10 -11.20 -10.04 -29.35
C ILE A 10 -9.81 -9.56 -29.77
N ASP A 11 -9.08 -10.31 -30.61
CA ASP A 11 -7.76 -9.92 -31.11
C ASP A 11 -7.82 -8.52 -31.78
N GLY A 12 -8.84 -8.25 -32.60
CA GLY A 12 -9.04 -6.93 -33.19
C GLY A 12 -9.39 -5.81 -32.20
N VAL A 13 -9.95 -6.14 -31.03
CA VAL A 13 -10.10 -5.18 -29.93
C VAL A 13 -8.76 -4.93 -29.23
N ASP A 14 -7.97 -5.97 -29.04
CA ASP A 14 -6.64 -5.87 -28.40
C ASP A 14 -5.68 -5.02 -29.24
N ASP A 15 -5.70 -5.17 -30.57
CA ASP A 15 -4.94 -4.30 -31.48
C ASP A 15 -5.32 -2.82 -31.31
N ARG A 16 -6.60 -2.52 -31.20
CA ARG A 16 -7.07 -1.13 -30.95
C ARG A 16 -6.65 -0.61 -29.57
N ILE A 17 -6.68 -1.45 -28.55
CA ILE A 17 -6.19 -1.09 -27.21
C ILE A 17 -4.70 -0.75 -27.28
N LEU A 18 -3.90 -1.57 -27.98
CA LEU A 18 -2.48 -1.33 -28.16
C LEU A 18 -2.20 0.01 -28.89
N GLU A 19 -2.96 0.31 -29.94
CA GLU A 19 -2.85 1.58 -30.66
C GLU A 19 -3.17 2.79 -29.76
N LEU A 20 -4.25 2.73 -28.98
CA LEU A 20 -4.62 3.78 -28.01
C LEU A 20 -3.57 3.92 -26.89
N LEU A 21 -2.97 2.83 -26.44
CA LEU A 21 -1.88 2.89 -25.44
C LEU A 21 -0.64 3.56 -26.03
N ARG A 22 -0.33 3.34 -27.32
CA ARG A 22 0.78 4.02 -28.02
C ARG A 22 0.52 5.52 -28.14
N GLU A 23 -0.66 5.91 -28.62
CA GLU A 23 -1.05 7.32 -28.69
C GLU A 23 -0.96 8.00 -27.32
N ARG A 24 -1.42 7.32 -26.26
CA ARG A 24 -1.32 7.81 -24.90
C ARG A 24 0.13 7.99 -24.43
N ALA A 25 1.02 7.05 -24.76
CA ALA A 25 2.44 7.13 -24.44
C ALA A 25 3.11 8.35 -25.10
N ASP A 26 2.83 8.59 -26.37
CA ASP A 26 3.35 9.75 -27.12
C ASP A 26 2.92 11.08 -26.46
N LEU A 27 1.69 11.16 -25.96
CA LEU A 27 1.18 12.32 -25.23
C LEU A 27 1.86 12.48 -23.86
N VAL A 28 2.09 11.36 -23.15
CA VAL A 28 2.77 11.38 -21.85
C VAL A 28 4.22 11.85 -21.97
N GLU A 29 4.96 11.43 -22.99
CA GLU A 29 6.31 11.95 -23.26
C GLU A 29 6.31 13.46 -23.50
N GLN A 30 5.32 13.98 -24.23
CA GLN A 30 5.17 15.42 -24.42
C GLN A 30 4.92 16.15 -23.10
N VAL A 31 4.08 15.59 -22.22
CA VAL A 31 3.84 16.13 -20.87
C VAL A 31 5.12 16.10 -20.05
N GLY A 32 5.91 15.01 -20.11
CA GLY A 32 7.20 14.90 -19.41
C GLY A 32 8.14 16.06 -19.80
N ARG A 33 8.29 16.34 -21.10
CA ARG A 33 9.12 17.46 -21.60
C ARG A 33 8.66 18.85 -21.10
N VAL A 34 7.37 19.02 -20.83
CA VAL A 34 6.83 20.27 -20.25
C VAL A 34 7.15 20.34 -18.75
N LYS A 35 6.96 19.23 -18.02
CA LYS A 35 7.25 19.14 -16.58
C LYS A 35 8.74 19.35 -16.27
N ASP A 36 9.64 18.80 -17.09
CA ASP A 36 11.09 19.01 -16.96
C ASP A 36 11.45 20.50 -16.93
N LYS A 37 10.76 21.31 -17.73
CA LYS A 37 10.98 22.75 -17.80
C LYS A 37 10.37 23.52 -16.63
N SER A 38 9.25 23.05 -16.09
CA SER A 38 8.54 23.70 -14.98
C SER A 38 8.99 23.22 -13.59
N GLY A 39 9.71 22.09 -13.50
CA GLY A 39 10.09 21.47 -12.24
C GLY A 39 8.92 20.85 -11.48
N ASP A 40 7.83 20.51 -12.19
CA ASP A 40 6.65 19.90 -11.62
C ASP A 40 6.89 18.42 -11.26
N SER A 41 6.06 17.90 -10.35
CA SER A 41 6.12 16.50 -9.94
C SER A 41 5.62 15.57 -11.06
N TYR A 42 6.33 14.47 -11.29
CA TYR A 42 5.89 13.41 -12.22
C TYR A 42 4.73 12.58 -11.67
N TYR A 43 4.55 12.55 -10.35
CA TYR A 43 3.43 11.91 -9.69
C TYR A 43 2.45 12.96 -9.17
N ALA A 44 1.22 12.90 -9.64
CA ALA A 44 0.12 13.80 -9.29
C ALA A 44 -1.08 12.97 -8.81
N PRO A 45 -1.10 12.56 -7.51
CA PRO A 45 -2.12 11.66 -6.97
C PRO A 45 -3.54 12.20 -7.11
N GLU A 46 -3.73 13.51 -7.01
CA GLU A 46 -5.02 14.17 -7.19
C GLU A 46 -5.55 14.02 -8.62
N ARG A 47 -4.68 14.14 -9.63
CA ARG A 47 -5.03 13.96 -11.04
C ARG A 47 -5.37 12.51 -11.35
N GLU A 48 -4.58 11.56 -10.81
CA GLU A 48 -4.81 10.13 -11.01
C GLU A 48 -6.14 9.70 -10.38
N GLU A 49 -6.43 10.14 -9.15
CA GLU A 49 -7.70 9.83 -8.51
C GLU A 49 -8.89 10.47 -9.23
N ASN A 50 -8.75 11.70 -9.73
CA ASN A 50 -9.78 12.35 -10.53
C ASN A 50 -10.04 11.61 -11.85
N LEU A 51 -8.97 11.12 -12.51
CA LEU A 51 -9.08 10.29 -13.70
C LEU A 51 -9.81 8.98 -13.39
N LEU A 52 -9.37 8.25 -12.35
CA LEU A 52 -9.98 6.98 -11.95
C LEU A 52 -11.46 7.16 -11.60
N ARG A 53 -11.80 8.22 -10.86
CA ARG A 53 -13.18 8.55 -10.50
C ARG A 53 -14.05 8.81 -11.73
N ARG A 54 -13.54 9.57 -12.70
CA ARG A 54 -14.23 9.83 -13.96
C ARG A 54 -14.46 8.54 -14.74
N LEU A 55 -13.45 7.69 -14.86
CA LEU A 55 -13.56 6.42 -15.58
C LEU A 55 -14.54 5.44 -14.92
N VAL A 56 -14.51 5.34 -13.61
CA VAL A 56 -15.48 4.53 -12.86
C VAL A 56 -16.89 5.07 -13.03
N GLY A 57 -17.08 6.40 -12.95
CA GLY A 57 -18.39 7.03 -13.09
C GLY A 57 -18.98 6.95 -14.50
N THR A 58 -18.14 6.78 -15.52
CA THR A 58 -18.57 6.61 -16.92
C THR A 58 -18.55 5.15 -17.39
N ASN A 59 -18.17 4.21 -16.53
CA ASN A 59 -18.07 2.80 -16.88
C ASN A 59 -19.47 2.19 -17.11
N GLN A 60 -19.76 1.85 -18.34
CA GLN A 60 -20.97 1.13 -18.75
C GLN A 60 -20.71 -0.36 -19.04
N SER A 61 -19.47 -0.81 -18.85
CA SER A 61 -19.09 -2.21 -19.07
C SER A 61 -19.47 -3.10 -17.88
N ARG A 62 -19.36 -4.41 -18.07
CA ARG A 62 -19.52 -5.41 -17.00
C ARG A 62 -18.26 -5.55 -16.13
N LEU A 63 -17.21 -4.77 -16.39
CA LEU A 63 -16.01 -4.79 -15.56
C LEU A 63 -16.32 -4.20 -14.18
N PRO A 64 -16.02 -4.92 -13.09
CA PRO A 64 -16.19 -4.38 -11.74
C PRO A 64 -15.22 -3.21 -11.51
N GLU A 65 -15.62 -2.26 -10.65
CA GLU A 65 -14.80 -1.09 -10.31
C GLU A 65 -13.36 -1.45 -9.91
N ALA A 66 -13.21 -2.49 -9.08
CA ALA A 66 -11.89 -2.94 -8.63
C ALA A 66 -10.99 -3.39 -9.80
N GLY A 67 -11.56 -4.10 -10.79
CA GLY A 67 -10.84 -4.52 -12.00
C GLY A 67 -10.43 -3.33 -12.87
N LEU A 68 -11.35 -2.39 -13.08
CA LEU A 68 -11.05 -1.18 -13.85
C LEU A 68 -9.94 -0.34 -13.18
N ARG A 69 -10.01 -0.16 -11.86
CA ARG A 69 -8.97 0.54 -11.09
C ARG A 69 -7.61 -0.17 -11.16
N ALA A 70 -7.58 -1.50 -11.15
CA ALA A 70 -6.35 -2.28 -11.26
C ALA A 70 -5.70 -2.09 -12.65
N ILE A 71 -6.48 -2.21 -13.74
CA ILE A 71 -6.00 -2.00 -15.10
C ILE A 71 -5.39 -0.59 -15.26
N TYR A 72 -6.14 0.44 -14.86
CA TYR A 72 -5.68 1.81 -15.02
C TYR A 72 -4.49 2.16 -14.09
N ARG A 73 -4.36 1.53 -12.94
CA ARG A 73 -3.17 1.67 -12.09
C ARG A 73 -1.91 1.23 -12.84
N GLU A 74 -1.94 0.08 -13.51
CA GLU A 74 -0.80 -0.42 -14.26
C GLU A 74 -0.50 0.45 -15.51
N ILE A 75 -1.55 0.90 -16.20
CA ILE A 75 -1.39 1.87 -17.31
C ILE A 75 -0.71 3.16 -16.79
N LEU A 76 -1.19 3.73 -15.68
CA LEU A 76 -0.62 4.95 -15.09
C LEU A 76 0.81 4.73 -14.61
N SER A 77 1.09 3.59 -13.98
CA SER A 77 2.43 3.24 -13.51
C SER A 77 3.42 3.12 -14.66
N SER A 78 3.06 2.36 -15.70
CA SER A 78 3.90 2.17 -16.89
C SER A 78 4.15 3.47 -17.65
N MET A 79 3.13 4.32 -17.77
CA MET A 79 3.27 5.61 -18.45
C MET A 79 4.15 6.61 -17.67
N ARG A 80 4.05 6.63 -16.33
CA ARG A 80 4.98 7.45 -15.50
C ARG A 80 6.44 7.02 -15.68
N ALA A 81 6.67 5.72 -15.83
CA ALA A 81 8.02 5.20 -16.05
C ALA A 81 8.65 5.68 -17.37
N LEU A 82 7.85 6.07 -18.38
CA LEU A 82 8.33 6.70 -19.59
C LEU A 82 8.82 8.15 -19.35
N GLU A 83 8.22 8.85 -18.38
CA GLU A 83 8.66 10.19 -17.98
C GLU A 83 9.90 10.11 -17.09
N GLN A 84 9.79 9.35 -16.00
CA GLN A 84 10.87 9.12 -15.03
C GLN A 84 10.60 7.86 -14.20
N THR A 85 11.63 7.05 -13.96
CA THR A 85 11.53 5.93 -12.99
C THR A 85 11.38 6.49 -11.59
N ILE A 86 10.19 6.27 -11.01
CA ILE A 86 9.90 6.69 -9.62
C ILE A 86 10.52 5.69 -8.64
N LYS A 87 11.30 6.21 -7.68
CA LYS A 87 11.83 5.44 -6.54
C LYS A 87 10.95 5.66 -5.33
N VAL A 88 10.50 4.56 -4.71
CA VAL A 88 9.61 4.57 -3.53
C VAL A 88 10.26 3.79 -2.39
N ALA A 89 10.64 4.50 -1.33
CA ALA A 89 11.11 3.89 -0.10
C ALA A 89 9.94 3.34 0.71
N TYR A 90 10.13 2.20 1.37
CA TYR A 90 9.13 1.61 2.25
C TYR A 90 9.79 0.85 3.40
N LEU A 91 9.05 0.62 4.49
CA LEU A 91 9.54 -0.20 5.61
C LEU A 91 9.69 -1.66 5.16
N GLY A 92 10.94 -2.09 4.97
CA GLY A 92 11.30 -3.44 4.58
C GLY A 92 11.11 -4.50 5.67
N PRO A 93 11.52 -5.72 5.37
CA PRO A 93 12.06 -6.21 4.10
C PRO A 93 11.01 -6.30 2.97
N ARG A 94 11.41 -6.88 1.80
CA ARG A 94 10.46 -7.23 0.73
C ARG A 94 9.39 -8.19 1.25
N ALA A 95 8.24 -8.24 0.57
CA ALA A 95 7.10 -9.09 0.91
C ALA A 95 6.39 -8.76 2.26
N THR A 96 6.66 -7.59 2.85
CA THR A 96 5.89 -7.07 4.00
C THR A 96 4.61 -6.38 3.53
N PHE A 97 3.69 -6.07 4.48
CA PHE A 97 2.51 -5.27 4.17
C PHE A 97 2.85 -3.85 3.70
N SER A 98 3.97 -3.28 4.14
CA SER A 98 4.47 -1.99 3.63
C SER A 98 4.89 -2.09 2.18
N HIS A 99 5.56 -3.19 1.78
CA HIS A 99 5.84 -3.50 0.38
C HIS A 99 4.55 -3.60 -0.43
N GLN A 100 3.59 -4.37 0.07
CA GLN A 100 2.29 -4.56 -0.59
C GLN A 100 1.52 -3.24 -0.75
N ALA A 101 1.55 -2.36 0.26
CA ALA A 101 0.93 -1.04 0.19
C ALA A 101 1.60 -0.16 -0.87
N ALA A 102 2.93 -0.16 -0.95
CA ALA A 102 3.69 0.58 -1.95
C ALA A 102 3.38 0.09 -3.37
N ALA A 103 3.47 -1.23 -3.61
CA ALA A 103 3.17 -1.84 -4.90
C ALA A 103 1.71 -1.60 -5.33
N ARG A 104 0.76 -1.76 -4.39
CA ARG A 104 -0.67 -1.53 -4.67
C ARG A 104 -0.98 -0.07 -5.01
N HIS A 105 -0.23 0.87 -4.46
CA HIS A 105 -0.48 2.30 -4.69
C HIS A 105 0.18 2.79 -5.99
N PHE A 106 1.45 2.45 -6.18
CA PHE A 106 2.25 2.97 -7.28
C PHE A 106 2.20 2.11 -8.56
N GLY A 107 1.77 0.84 -8.48
CA GLY A 107 1.83 -0.14 -9.57
C GLY A 107 3.21 -0.77 -9.71
N SER A 108 3.41 -1.53 -10.80
CA SER A 108 4.59 -2.40 -10.98
C SER A 108 5.80 -1.69 -11.58
N ALA A 109 5.61 -0.57 -12.29
CA ALA A 109 6.68 0.12 -13.04
C ALA A 109 7.42 1.18 -12.20
N VAL A 110 7.65 0.90 -10.91
CA VAL A 110 8.41 1.75 -9.99
C VAL A 110 9.54 0.96 -9.34
N GLU A 111 10.60 1.64 -8.93
CA GLU A 111 11.68 1.04 -8.15
C GLU A 111 11.31 1.08 -6.66
N LEU A 112 11.01 -0.08 -6.08
CA LEU A 112 10.66 -0.22 -4.67
C LEU A 112 11.93 -0.47 -3.84
N CYS A 113 12.26 0.47 -2.94
CA CYS A 113 13.47 0.50 -2.13
C CYS A 113 13.13 0.16 -0.68
N PRO A 114 13.48 -1.05 -0.18
CA PRO A 114 13.27 -1.41 1.22
C PRO A 114 14.26 -0.69 2.12
N GLU A 115 13.77 -0.06 3.18
CA GLU A 115 14.55 0.54 4.25
C GLU A 115 14.34 -0.23 5.56
N ARG A 116 15.33 -0.23 6.46
CA ARG A 116 15.30 -1.03 7.69
C ARG A 116 14.40 -0.46 8.76
N THR A 117 14.22 0.86 8.77
CA THR A 117 13.43 1.59 9.76
C THR A 117 12.54 2.64 9.12
N ILE A 118 11.48 3.04 9.82
CA ILE A 118 10.62 4.16 9.40
C ILE A 118 11.44 5.44 9.25
N GLY A 119 12.40 5.69 10.16
CA GLY A 119 13.30 6.83 10.07
C GLY A 119 14.11 6.86 8.79
N GLU A 120 14.62 5.73 8.33
CA GLU A 120 15.37 5.62 7.07
C GLU A 120 14.49 5.86 5.85
N VAL A 121 13.18 5.52 5.90
CA VAL A 121 12.23 5.87 4.84
C VAL A 121 12.07 7.38 4.71
N PHE A 122 11.90 8.10 5.82
CA PHE A 122 11.84 9.56 5.82
C PHE A 122 13.15 10.17 5.30
N GLU A 123 14.29 9.70 5.78
CA GLU A 123 15.60 10.19 5.32
C GLU A 123 15.84 9.94 3.83
N ALA A 124 15.38 8.81 3.29
CA ALA A 124 15.48 8.50 1.87
C ALA A 124 14.74 9.55 1.03
N VAL A 125 13.56 9.99 1.47
CA VAL A 125 12.77 11.04 0.82
C VAL A 125 13.41 12.40 0.98
N GLU A 126 13.80 12.79 2.19
CA GLU A 126 14.40 14.09 2.51
C GLU A 126 15.70 14.32 1.73
N ARG A 127 16.55 13.31 1.66
CA ARG A 127 17.84 13.35 0.93
C ARG A 127 17.70 13.10 -0.56
N GLY A 128 16.49 12.89 -1.09
CA GLY A 128 16.23 12.65 -2.51
C GLY A 128 16.73 11.31 -3.04
N ARG A 129 17.07 10.34 -2.16
CA ARG A 129 17.38 8.95 -2.56
C ARG A 129 16.14 8.23 -3.07
N ALA A 130 14.98 8.58 -2.54
CA ALA A 130 13.67 8.16 -3.03
C ALA A 130 12.81 9.40 -3.32
N HIS A 131 11.91 9.29 -4.28
CA HIS A 131 10.96 10.36 -4.62
C HIS A 131 9.83 10.43 -3.61
N TYR A 132 9.39 9.24 -3.16
CA TYR A 132 8.29 9.04 -2.20
C TYR A 132 8.66 7.98 -1.17
N GLY A 133 7.96 8.02 -0.03
CA GLY A 133 8.04 7.00 1.00
C GLY A 133 6.64 6.48 1.35
N VAL A 134 6.54 5.20 1.70
CA VAL A 134 5.31 4.58 2.22
C VAL A 134 5.56 4.11 3.64
N VAL A 135 4.85 4.72 4.60
CA VAL A 135 5.02 4.46 6.03
C VAL A 135 3.69 4.10 6.68
N PRO A 136 3.64 3.07 7.55
CA PRO A 136 2.43 2.74 8.29
C PRO A 136 2.14 3.84 9.31
N ILE A 137 0.89 4.27 9.42
CA ILE A 137 0.47 5.29 10.39
C ILE A 137 -0.48 4.73 11.45
N GLU A 138 -1.27 3.73 11.08
CA GLU A 138 -2.30 3.18 11.94
C GLU A 138 -2.70 1.77 11.49
N ASN A 139 -2.96 0.90 12.46
CA ASN A 139 -3.66 -0.36 12.24
C ASN A 139 -4.96 -0.36 13.03
N SER A 140 -6.05 -0.86 12.43
CA SER A 140 -7.39 -0.82 13.04
C SER A 140 -7.51 -1.62 14.34
N GLN A 141 -6.61 -2.58 14.59
CA GLN A 141 -6.59 -3.40 15.80
C GLN A 141 -5.57 -2.94 16.83
N GLU A 142 -4.44 -2.40 16.39
CA GLU A 142 -3.30 -2.06 17.24
C GLU A 142 -3.15 -0.55 17.50
N GLY A 143 -3.91 0.25 16.76
CA GLY A 143 -3.85 1.70 16.89
C GLY A 143 -2.71 2.33 16.10
N SER A 144 -2.21 3.44 16.60
CA SER A 144 -1.27 4.30 15.91
C SER A 144 0.16 3.78 15.93
N VAL A 145 0.87 4.00 14.82
CA VAL A 145 2.30 3.69 14.70
C VAL A 145 3.10 4.89 15.21
N ASN A 146 3.44 4.84 16.48
CA ASN A 146 4.11 5.93 17.19
C ASN A 146 5.41 6.38 16.52
N ALA A 147 6.22 5.44 16.02
CA ALA A 147 7.47 5.76 15.32
C ALA A 147 7.27 6.67 14.09
N THR A 148 6.13 6.53 13.39
CA THR A 148 5.79 7.40 12.27
C THR A 148 5.35 8.79 12.75
N LEU A 149 4.53 8.84 13.81
CA LEU A 149 4.08 10.11 14.39
C LEU A 149 5.26 10.93 14.90
N ASP A 150 6.19 10.29 15.63
CA ASP A 150 7.39 10.96 16.14
C ASP A 150 8.25 11.53 15.02
N ARG A 151 8.40 10.76 13.94
CA ARG A 151 9.25 11.21 12.84
C ARG A 151 8.70 12.45 12.15
N PHE A 152 7.37 12.64 12.10
CA PHE A 152 6.78 13.86 11.57
C PHE A 152 7.09 15.12 12.41
N MET A 153 7.48 14.98 13.69
CA MET A 153 7.86 16.13 14.52
C MET A 153 9.12 16.84 14.01
N ASP A 154 10.06 16.07 13.47
CA ASP A 154 11.38 16.55 13.06
C ASP A 154 11.58 16.53 11.53
N SER A 155 10.58 16.11 10.77
CA SER A 155 10.68 15.90 9.32
C SER A 155 10.01 17.03 8.53
N GLU A 156 10.65 17.42 7.42
CA GLU A 156 10.04 18.32 6.43
C GLU A 156 9.18 17.58 5.39
N ALA A 157 9.15 16.25 5.43
CA ALA A 157 8.35 15.44 4.51
C ALA A 157 6.86 15.78 4.64
N ARG A 158 6.17 15.80 3.50
CA ARG A 158 4.75 16.13 3.40
C ARG A 158 3.94 14.90 3.06
N ILE A 159 2.73 14.80 3.62
CA ILE A 159 1.78 13.75 3.24
C ILE A 159 1.21 14.09 1.87
N CYS A 160 1.41 13.20 0.89
CA CYS A 160 0.93 13.34 -0.49
C CYS A 160 -0.36 12.55 -0.72
N ALA A 161 -0.47 11.38 -0.11
CA ALA A 161 -1.62 10.49 -0.25
C ALA A 161 -1.74 9.57 0.97
N GLN A 162 -2.84 8.82 1.02
CA GLN A 162 -3.04 7.74 1.99
C GLN A 162 -3.46 6.45 1.29
N VAL A 163 -3.04 5.33 1.85
CA VAL A 163 -3.38 3.99 1.36
C VAL A 163 -4.03 3.21 2.47
N PHE A 164 -5.17 2.60 2.20
CA PHE A 164 -5.80 1.64 3.09
C PHE A 164 -5.57 0.24 2.54
N LEU A 165 -4.89 -0.58 3.30
CA LEU A 165 -4.58 -1.96 2.94
C LEU A 165 -5.31 -2.91 3.89
N PRO A 166 -6.30 -3.67 3.42
CA PRO A 166 -6.82 -4.82 4.17
C PRO A 166 -5.69 -5.80 4.45
N VAL A 167 -5.54 -6.21 5.71
CA VAL A 167 -4.55 -7.19 6.12
C VAL A 167 -5.18 -8.57 6.02
N GLU A 168 -4.80 -9.30 4.99
CA GLU A 168 -5.19 -10.69 4.78
C GLU A 168 -4.01 -11.58 5.15
N LEU A 169 -4.25 -12.47 6.11
CA LEU A 169 -3.26 -13.43 6.58
C LEU A 169 -3.59 -14.80 6.02
N ASN A 170 -2.61 -15.37 5.34
CA ASN A 170 -2.69 -16.70 4.77
C ASN A 170 -1.70 -17.63 5.45
N LEU A 171 -2.03 -18.89 5.52
CA LEU A 171 -1.07 -19.93 5.83
C LEU A 171 -0.40 -20.37 4.53
N LEU A 172 0.89 -20.15 4.44
CA LEU A 172 1.71 -20.43 3.26
C LEU A 172 2.66 -21.58 3.57
N GLY A 173 2.77 -22.55 2.69
CA GLY A 173 3.67 -23.68 2.92
C GLY A 173 3.64 -24.68 1.77
N ARG A 174 4.51 -25.68 1.84
CA ARG A 174 4.56 -26.79 0.87
C ARG A 174 4.00 -28.06 1.48
N GLY A 175 3.35 -28.87 0.67
CA GLY A 175 2.72 -30.12 1.11
C GLY A 175 1.36 -29.94 1.78
N PRO A 176 0.75 -31.01 2.28
CA PRO A 176 -0.58 -30.99 2.88
C PRO A 176 -0.57 -30.34 4.27
N LEU A 177 -1.68 -29.68 4.63
CA LEU A 177 -1.85 -29.02 5.94
C LEU A 177 -1.60 -29.98 7.12
N SER A 178 -1.96 -31.26 6.98
CA SER A 178 -1.80 -32.28 8.03
C SER A 178 -0.35 -32.61 8.38
N GLU A 179 0.59 -32.29 7.49
CA GLU A 179 2.02 -32.54 7.71
C GLU A 179 2.74 -31.34 8.33
N VAL A 180 2.12 -30.18 8.43
CA VAL A 180 2.72 -28.99 9.03
C VAL A 180 3.00 -29.26 10.53
N ARG A 181 4.25 -29.05 10.95
CA ARG A 181 4.72 -29.24 12.34
C ARG A 181 5.09 -27.93 13.00
N ARG A 182 5.49 -26.95 12.19
CA ARG A 182 5.92 -25.63 12.69
C ARG A 182 5.33 -24.52 11.82
N VAL A 183 4.90 -23.45 12.46
CA VAL A 183 4.43 -22.23 11.80
C VAL A 183 5.30 -21.06 12.25
N TYR A 184 5.84 -20.33 11.30
CA TYR A 184 6.58 -19.09 11.52
C TYR A 184 5.68 -17.88 11.32
N SER A 185 5.80 -16.86 12.16
CA SER A 185 5.24 -15.53 11.91
C SER A 185 5.82 -14.48 12.87
N HIS A 186 5.49 -13.22 12.62
CA HIS A 186 5.61 -12.16 13.62
C HIS A 186 4.55 -12.37 14.74
N PRO A 187 4.79 -11.95 15.99
CA PRO A 187 3.84 -12.11 17.10
C PRO A 187 2.41 -11.63 16.80
N GLN A 188 2.28 -10.50 16.10
CA GLN A 188 0.98 -9.90 15.78
C GLN A 188 0.07 -10.82 14.94
N PRO A 189 0.47 -11.35 13.77
CA PRO A 189 -0.32 -12.33 13.02
C PRO A 189 -0.71 -13.56 13.83
N PHE A 190 0.15 -14.04 14.73
CA PHE A 190 -0.23 -15.15 15.62
C PHE A 190 -1.41 -14.78 16.51
N GLY A 191 -1.40 -13.58 17.08
CA GLY A 191 -2.53 -13.08 17.87
C GLY A 191 -3.81 -12.97 17.06
N GLN A 192 -3.70 -12.58 15.79
CA GLN A 192 -4.81 -12.36 14.85
C GLN A 192 -5.39 -13.66 14.25
N CYS A 193 -4.65 -14.77 14.31
CA CYS A 193 -5.07 -16.08 13.78
C CYS A 193 -5.20 -17.15 14.88
N ARG A 194 -5.28 -16.74 16.14
CA ARG A 194 -5.19 -17.65 17.29
C ARG A 194 -6.30 -18.72 17.30
N ARG A 195 -7.53 -18.32 17.00
CA ARG A 195 -8.66 -19.28 16.99
C ARG A 195 -8.50 -20.29 15.86
N TRP A 196 -8.19 -19.82 14.67
CA TRP A 196 -8.01 -20.68 13.51
C TRP A 196 -6.89 -21.70 13.72
N LEU A 197 -5.74 -21.27 14.26
CA LEU A 197 -4.61 -22.16 14.57
C LEU A 197 -4.98 -23.21 15.61
N ALA A 198 -5.67 -22.82 16.68
CA ALA A 198 -6.10 -23.75 17.73
C ALA A 198 -7.08 -24.81 17.21
N GLU A 199 -7.93 -24.47 16.24
CA GLU A 199 -8.91 -25.37 15.66
C GLU A 199 -8.30 -26.33 14.63
N HIS A 200 -7.43 -25.82 13.75
CA HIS A 200 -6.95 -26.58 12.58
C HIS A 200 -5.55 -27.18 12.77
N LEU A 201 -4.73 -26.58 13.63
CA LEU A 201 -3.34 -26.98 13.90
C LEU A 201 -3.01 -26.98 15.41
N PRO A 202 -3.79 -27.70 16.27
CA PRO A 202 -3.67 -27.58 17.73
C PRO A 202 -2.31 -28.06 18.28
N ALA A 203 -1.58 -28.87 17.55
CA ALA A 203 -0.28 -29.44 17.98
C ALA A 203 0.92 -28.80 17.26
N VAL A 204 0.71 -27.73 16.51
CA VAL A 204 1.79 -27.08 15.77
C VAL A 204 2.66 -26.23 16.70
N GLU A 205 3.97 -26.24 16.46
CA GLU A 205 4.91 -25.30 17.11
C GLU A 205 4.81 -23.93 16.45
N CYS A 206 4.43 -22.90 17.21
CA CYS A 206 4.43 -21.50 16.73
C CYS A 206 5.78 -20.83 17.07
N VAL A 207 6.51 -20.41 16.05
CA VAL A 207 7.85 -19.78 16.21
C VAL A 207 7.78 -18.32 15.77
N GLU A 208 8.04 -17.44 16.72
CA GLU A 208 8.05 -16.00 16.47
C GLU A 208 9.34 -15.57 15.76
N VAL A 209 9.19 -14.72 14.75
CA VAL A 209 10.27 -14.13 13.97
C VAL A 209 10.04 -12.63 13.76
N SER A 210 11.08 -11.93 13.26
CA SER A 210 11.10 -10.47 13.17
C SER A 210 10.11 -9.87 12.15
N SER A 211 9.62 -10.66 11.19
CA SER A 211 8.64 -10.20 10.19
C SER A 211 7.93 -11.37 9.51
N THR A 212 6.76 -11.09 8.92
CA THR A 212 6.02 -12.08 8.09
C THR A 212 6.81 -12.49 6.83
N ALA A 213 7.63 -11.59 6.28
CA ALA A 213 8.51 -11.92 5.16
C ALA A 213 9.62 -12.90 5.59
N ARG A 214 10.23 -12.70 6.78
CA ARG A 214 11.22 -13.65 7.34
C ARG A 214 10.57 -15.00 7.63
N ALA A 215 9.32 -15.01 8.08
CA ALA A 215 8.56 -16.24 8.27
C ALA A 215 8.42 -17.03 6.95
N ALA A 216 8.03 -16.36 5.86
CA ALA A 216 7.91 -16.98 4.55
C ALA A 216 9.25 -17.48 4.01
N GLU A 217 10.34 -16.71 4.21
CA GLU A 217 11.69 -17.13 3.84
C GLU A 217 12.11 -18.44 4.53
N LEU A 218 11.87 -18.54 5.85
CA LEU A 218 12.18 -19.75 6.63
C LEU A 218 11.32 -20.94 6.19
N ALA A 219 10.01 -20.73 6.01
CA ALA A 219 9.11 -21.78 5.56
C ALA A 219 9.42 -22.26 4.14
N ALA A 220 10.03 -21.43 3.29
CA ALA A 220 10.50 -21.83 1.97
C ALA A 220 11.74 -22.72 2.02
N ALA A 221 12.56 -22.60 3.08
CA ALA A 221 13.82 -23.31 3.25
C ALA A 221 13.67 -24.66 4.02
N GLU A 222 12.59 -24.83 4.79
CA GLU A 222 12.40 -25.97 5.67
C GLU A 222 11.17 -26.81 5.29
N GLU A 223 11.28 -28.14 5.34
CA GLU A 223 10.16 -29.04 5.12
C GLU A 223 9.20 -29.09 6.32
N ARG A 224 7.92 -29.38 6.05
CA ARG A 224 6.85 -29.51 7.06
C ARG A 224 6.65 -28.24 7.87
N THR A 225 7.00 -27.10 7.31
CA THR A 225 6.82 -25.80 7.92
C THR A 225 5.87 -24.94 7.10
N ALA A 226 5.26 -23.96 7.75
CA ALA A 226 4.42 -22.96 7.12
C ALA A 226 4.69 -21.57 7.68
N ALA A 227 4.23 -20.54 6.98
CA ALA A 227 4.29 -19.16 7.42
C ALA A 227 2.90 -18.54 7.47
N LEU A 228 2.63 -17.73 8.48
CA LEU A 228 1.52 -16.79 8.47
C LEU A 228 2.02 -15.48 7.85
N ALA A 229 1.56 -15.19 6.64
CA ALA A 229 2.01 -14.01 5.91
C ALA A 229 0.98 -13.55 4.87
N SER A 230 1.29 -12.45 4.15
CA SER A 230 0.48 -11.96 3.04
C SER A 230 0.62 -12.86 1.81
N GLY A 231 -0.36 -12.82 0.88
CA GLY A 231 -0.25 -13.52 -0.41
C GLY A 231 1.00 -13.10 -1.19
N LEU A 232 1.38 -11.82 -1.12
CA LEU A 232 2.62 -11.32 -1.75
C LEU A 232 3.87 -12.05 -1.27
N ALA A 233 3.92 -12.46 0.01
CA ALA A 233 5.04 -13.26 0.52
C ALA A 233 5.02 -14.69 -0.07
N GLY A 234 3.84 -15.24 -0.31
CA GLY A 234 3.70 -16.50 -1.03
C GLY A 234 4.30 -16.43 -2.43
N ASP A 235 3.95 -15.41 -3.18
CA ASP A 235 4.46 -15.20 -4.55
C ASP A 235 5.99 -14.98 -4.56
N GLU A 236 6.51 -14.14 -3.66
CA GLU A 236 7.94 -13.80 -3.59
C GLU A 236 8.82 -15.02 -3.23
N PHE A 237 8.36 -15.90 -2.33
CA PHE A 237 9.13 -17.07 -1.87
C PHE A 237 8.68 -18.39 -2.47
N GLY A 238 7.77 -18.38 -3.43
CA GLY A 238 7.28 -19.58 -4.11
C GLY A 238 6.57 -20.54 -3.16
N LEU A 239 5.78 -20.03 -2.22
CA LEU A 239 5.00 -20.80 -1.27
C LEU A 239 3.52 -20.83 -1.67
N PRO A 240 2.94 -22.01 -1.94
CA PRO A 240 1.50 -22.17 -2.11
C PRO A 240 0.71 -21.73 -0.88
N VAL A 241 -0.51 -21.23 -1.11
CA VAL A 241 -1.48 -20.95 -0.07
C VAL A 241 -2.12 -22.26 0.39
N LEU A 242 -1.89 -22.67 1.64
CA LEU A 242 -2.53 -23.84 2.27
C LEU A 242 -3.91 -23.49 2.82
N ALA A 243 -4.08 -22.29 3.37
CA ALA A 243 -5.35 -21.74 3.80
C ALA A 243 -5.35 -20.23 3.64
N SER A 244 -6.43 -19.67 3.09
CA SER A 244 -6.55 -18.24 2.80
C SER A 244 -7.38 -17.52 3.85
N SER A 245 -7.04 -16.25 4.12
CA SER A 245 -7.81 -15.31 4.94
C SER A 245 -8.17 -15.88 6.33
N ILE A 246 -7.17 -16.44 7.02
CA ILE A 246 -7.35 -17.18 8.27
C ILE A 246 -7.36 -16.30 9.53
N GLN A 247 -7.31 -14.98 9.39
CA GLN A 247 -7.41 -14.04 10.50
C GLN A 247 -8.79 -14.11 11.17
N ASP A 248 -8.81 -14.02 12.50
CA ASP A 248 -10.00 -14.10 13.32
C ASP A 248 -11.01 -12.95 13.10
N SER A 249 -10.53 -11.82 12.56
CA SER A 249 -11.35 -10.65 12.23
C SER A 249 -11.09 -10.18 10.80
N SER A 250 -12.15 -10.02 10.04
CA SER A 250 -12.09 -9.50 8.65
C SER A 250 -11.94 -7.98 8.56
N SER A 251 -12.02 -7.26 9.69
CA SER A 251 -11.96 -5.79 9.74
C SER A 251 -10.55 -5.22 9.93
N ASN A 252 -9.49 -6.05 9.78
CA ASN A 252 -8.12 -5.60 9.94
C ASN A 252 -7.66 -4.80 8.71
N VAL A 253 -7.45 -3.51 8.91
CA VAL A 253 -6.96 -2.58 7.88
C VAL A 253 -5.79 -1.80 8.43
N THR A 254 -4.69 -1.76 7.69
CA THR A 254 -3.57 -0.86 7.97
C THR A 254 -3.65 0.35 7.06
N ARG A 255 -3.56 1.52 7.66
CA ARG A 255 -3.47 2.80 6.96
C ARG A 255 -2.01 3.19 6.82
N PHE A 256 -1.62 3.56 5.61
CA PHE A 256 -0.29 4.07 5.30
C PHE A 256 -0.40 5.50 4.80
N PHE A 257 0.63 6.30 5.09
CA PHE A 257 0.85 7.55 4.40
C PHE A 257 1.88 7.39 3.28
N VAL A 258 1.61 8.07 2.17
CA VAL A 258 2.60 8.35 1.14
C VAL A 258 3.20 9.71 1.47
N ILE A 259 4.49 9.74 1.69
CA ILE A 259 5.25 10.96 2.00
C ILE A 259 6.13 11.37 0.81
N GLY A 260 6.29 12.67 0.64
CA GLY A 260 7.12 13.26 -0.41
C GLY A 260 7.66 14.61 0.03
N ARG A 261 8.48 15.25 -0.79
CA ARG A 261 9.04 16.58 -0.49
C ARG A 261 8.08 17.74 -0.75
N LYS A 262 7.04 17.53 -1.53
CA LYS A 262 6.02 18.53 -1.86
C LYS A 262 4.64 18.03 -1.47
N SER A 263 3.74 18.92 -1.07
CA SER A 263 2.33 18.60 -0.88
C SER A 263 1.62 18.38 -2.20
N SER A 264 0.58 17.56 -2.21
CA SER A 264 -0.32 17.43 -3.35
C SER A 264 -1.28 18.62 -3.42
N PRO A 265 -1.65 19.09 -4.61
CA PRO A 265 -2.73 20.05 -4.79
C PRO A 265 -4.08 19.53 -4.29
N PRO A 266 -5.04 20.42 -3.98
CA PRO A 266 -6.38 20.01 -3.56
C PRO A 266 -7.12 19.22 -4.64
N SER A 267 -7.76 18.12 -4.24
CA SER A 267 -8.62 17.29 -5.12
C SER A 267 -10.11 17.53 -4.91
N GLY A 268 -10.47 18.34 -3.89
CA GLY A 268 -11.85 18.58 -3.44
C GLY A 268 -12.40 17.48 -2.53
N ARG A 269 -11.63 16.42 -2.24
CA ARG A 269 -11.97 15.33 -1.30
C ARG A 269 -10.76 14.97 -0.44
N ASP A 270 -10.17 15.97 0.16
CA ASP A 270 -8.91 15.87 0.85
C ASP A 270 -9.10 15.72 2.35
N LYS A 271 -8.08 15.18 3.01
CA LYS A 271 -7.91 15.25 4.46
C LYS A 271 -6.65 16.04 4.77
N THR A 272 -6.74 16.91 5.75
CA THR A 272 -5.58 17.65 6.28
C THR A 272 -5.18 17.06 7.62
N SER A 273 -3.91 16.75 7.78
CA SER A 273 -3.33 16.38 9.07
C SER A 273 -2.62 17.61 9.64
N VAL A 274 -2.93 17.94 10.90
CA VAL A 274 -2.32 19.04 11.63
C VAL A 274 -1.67 18.48 12.88
N MET A 275 -0.43 18.84 13.12
CA MET A 275 0.28 18.54 14.36
C MET A 275 0.64 19.84 15.04
N PHE A 276 0.38 19.92 16.34
CA PHE A 276 0.67 21.09 17.16
C PHE A 276 1.01 20.68 18.58
N ALA A 277 1.83 21.45 19.23
CA ALA A 277 2.11 21.31 20.65
C ALA A 277 1.36 22.39 21.45
N VAL A 278 0.88 22.02 22.63
CA VAL A 278 0.24 22.94 23.58
C VAL A 278 1.03 22.94 24.88
N LYS A 279 1.00 24.08 25.58
CA LYS A 279 1.55 24.12 26.94
C LYS A 279 0.70 23.28 27.88
N ASP A 280 1.35 22.58 28.81
CA ASP A 280 0.66 21.81 29.84
C ASP A 280 0.01 22.73 30.84
N GLN A 281 -1.28 23.07 30.59
CA GLN A 281 -2.11 23.87 31.43
C GLN A 281 -3.60 23.56 31.24
N PRO A 282 -4.44 23.74 32.26
CA PRO A 282 -5.87 23.50 32.16
C PRO A 282 -6.52 24.27 31.00
N GLY A 283 -7.30 23.57 30.18
CA GLY A 283 -8.02 24.13 29.03
C GLY A 283 -7.18 24.39 27.77
N ALA A 284 -5.89 24.03 27.73
CA ALA A 284 -5.02 24.27 26.58
C ALA A 284 -5.54 23.55 25.31
N LEU A 285 -5.93 22.27 25.44
CA LEU A 285 -6.49 21.51 24.32
C LEU A 285 -7.82 22.13 23.82
N ALA A 286 -8.71 22.48 24.72
CA ALA A 286 -9.99 23.14 24.36
C ALA A 286 -9.76 24.41 23.57
N LYS A 287 -8.80 25.27 24.00
CA LYS A 287 -8.44 26.51 23.29
C LYS A 287 -7.83 26.22 21.90
N ALA A 288 -7.05 25.15 21.75
CA ALA A 288 -6.46 24.77 20.47
C ALA A 288 -7.52 24.22 19.48
N LEU A 289 -8.59 23.63 19.98
CA LEU A 289 -9.69 23.08 19.16
C LEU A 289 -10.76 24.13 18.78
N ALA A 290 -10.94 25.18 19.57
CA ALA A 290 -11.95 26.21 19.34
C ALA A 290 -11.89 26.88 17.93
N PRO A 291 -10.72 27.13 17.29
CA PRO A 291 -10.67 27.67 15.94
C PRO A 291 -11.30 26.76 14.90
N PHE A 292 -11.18 25.44 15.05
CA PHE A 292 -11.79 24.47 14.12
C PHE A 292 -13.32 24.50 14.23
N GLU A 293 -13.86 24.54 15.44
CA GLU A 293 -15.29 24.70 15.69
C GLU A 293 -15.83 25.99 15.05
N LYS A 294 -15.17 27.13 15.31
CA LYS A 294 -15.57 28.42 14.75
C LYS A 294 -15.54 28.47 13.23
N ALA A 295 -14.61 27.73 12.62
CA ALA A 295 -14.49 27.61 11.16
C ALA A 295 -15.42 26.53 10.56
N GLY A 296 -16.23 25.82 11.36
CA GLY A 296 -17.10 24.74 10.91
C GLY A 296 -16.34 23.51 10.40
N ILE A 297 -15.09 23.32 10.86
CA ILE A 297 -14.24 22.20 10.44
C ILE A 297 -14.46 21.03 11.39
N SER A 298 -14.93 19.91 10.83
CA SER A 298 -15.07 18.64 11.56
C SER A 298 -13.72 17.93 11.67
N LEU A 299 -13.34 17.58 12.90
CA LEU A 299 -12.16 16.75 13.16
C LEU A 299 -12.56 15.28 13.15
N THR A 300 -12.04 14.52 12.20
CA THR A 300 -12.37 13.09 12.05
C THR A 300 -11.53 12.20 12.95
N ARG A 301 -10.42 12.70 13.49
CA ARG A 301 -9.54 12.01 14.43
C ARG A 301 -8.72 13.01 15.22
N ILE A 302 -8.56 12.73 16.50
CA ILE A 302 -7.66 13.43 17.42
C ILE A 302 -6.82 12.39 18.14
N GLU A 303 -5.54 12.61 18.22
CA GLU A 303 -4.59 11.77 18.91
C GLU A 303 -3.60 12.64 19.67
N SER A 304 -3.29 12.28 20.90
CA SER A 304 -2.32 12.98 21.74
C SER A 304 -1.12 12.08 22.03
N ARG A 305 0.00 12.72 22.20
CA ARG A 305 1.25 12.05 22.57
C ARG A 305 2.07 12.92 23.53
#